data_5e07fc4add88f3ee4942a59adaa1f11d
#
_entry.id   5e07fc4add88f3ee4942a59adaa1f11d
#
_cell.length_a   1.000
_cell.length_b   1.000
_cell.length_c   1.000
_cell.angle_alpha   90.00
_cell.angle_beta   90.00
_cell.angle_gamma   90.00
#
_symmetry.space_group_name_H-M   'P 1'
#
loop_
_entity.id
_entity.type
_entity.pdbx_description
1 polymer ?
#
loop_
_entity_poly.entity_id
_entity_poly.type
_entity_poly.pdbx_seq_one_letter_code
_entity_poly.pdbx_strand_id
1 'polypeptide(L)'
;MVSWPLYRVLAGAALLPPLIALLTLRQPAIPQHPQPPLEFDGKAAANAAAAFTAAEHTDGQACCAPGTGGELAGADWMTRKLRVLDKGPAQSFFTARVPGETSPVAMSNVIAYRPGRSPQVIAVIAHRDGSTGGDAAGSGLLVQLARTFAAMPRDRGLVLVSTDGGSTGGQGAAEFGSTWALRSRIVAAIVIDRVAAPPGTALRLVLRPDTPRGTSPSLYSTVRDGVATFYGTAAGEPGAYDQLSGYAIPYTPQEQGPLISRDIPAITLTAGKAGDAVPLRGLDSAQLSRVGTTVANVVSELNSAATIETGGEPGLFLSGKVLRGWLAQITLAMLLVPFVVTVLDVVARLRRRRVPIGPGVRALAWRFAAWFTALAVLWLEALAPGNLMPKFDTAPLPGETGATTAGILIAAGAGLLVWRFASRPRLLRDAPVTGSDRTGGLAGGLVGMLFASVLLTAVNPFTLIVLLPAAHLWLWIPASSRLGRRGMLACYAAGFAGVVALLWELAGPQGLGSDAPRALVAMIASGYLSPVVSACLCLAAAAAAQIGALVLGRYAAPHPPV
;
A
#
# COMPACT_ATOMS: atom_id res chain seq x y z
N MET A 1 36.64 -15.07 -1.36
CA MET A 1 36.32 -13.79 -0.73
C MET A 1 35.32 -13.95 0.42
N VAL A 2 34.19 -14.57 0.18
CA VAL A 2 33.14 -14.78 1.18
C VAL A 2 33.47 -15.96 2.08
N SER A 3 33.32 -15.80 3.41
CA SER A 3 33.42 -16.88 4.39
C SER A 3 32.12 -17.66 4.44
N TRP A 4 31.98 -18.69 3.63
CA TRP A 4 30.77 -19.50 3.57
C TRP A 4 30.41 -20.21 4.87
N PRO A 5 31.35 -20.73 5.68
CA PRO A 5 31.00 -21.28 6.98
C PRO A 5 30.35 -20.25 7.90
N LEU A 6 30.92 -19.05 7.99
CA LEU A 6 30.36 -17.95 8.77
C LEU A 6 28.97 -17.56 8.29
N TYR A 7 28.80 -17.36 6.95
CA TYR A 7 27.51 -17.04 6.38
C TYR A 7 26.43 -18.09 6.70
N ARG A 8 26.76 -19.39 6.57
CA ARG A 8 25.82 -20.49 6.85
C ARG A 8 25.36 -20.50 8.31
N VAL A 9 26.29 -20.32 9.25
CA VAL A 9 25.97 -20.25 10.68
C VAL A 9 25.05 -19.07 10.97
N LEU A 10 25.38 -17.89 10.44
CA LEU A 10 24.57 -16.69 10.62
C LEU A 10 23.20 -16.80 9.92
N ALA A 11 23.13 -17.38 8.72
CA ALA A 11 21.88 -17.62 8.02
C ALA A 11 20.98 -18.61 8.79
N GLY A 12 21.55 -19.66 9.37
CA GLY A 12 20.82 -20.57 10.26
C GLY A 12 20.31 -19.87 11.52
N ALA A 13 21.14 -19.05 12.15
CA ALA A 13 20.74 -18.27 13.34
C ALA A 13 19.66 -17.23 13.01
N ALA A 14 19.72 -16.61 11.83
CA ALA A 14 18.73 -15.63 11.37
C ALA A 14 17.32 -16.23 11.11
N LEU A 15 17.19 -17.55 11.06
CA LEU A 15 15.88 -18.23 10.98
C LEU A 15 15.22 -18.43 12.36
N LEU A 16 15.94 -18.23 13.47
CA LEU A 16 15.37 -18.37 14.81
C LEU A 16 14.28 -17.32 15.11
N PRO A 17 14.46 -16.01 14.82
CA PRO A 17 13.41 -15.02 15.07
C PRO A 17 12.09 -15.31 14.33
N PRO A 18 12.05 -15.64 13.03
CA PRO A 18 10.81 -16.03 12.38
C PRO A 18 10.17 -17.27 12.98
N LEU A 19 10.94 -18.26 13.43
CA LEU A 19 10.40 -19.43 14.11
C LEU A 19 9.78 -19.04 15.46
N ILE A 20 10.47 -18.21 16.26
CA ILE A 20 9.95 -17.70 17.52
C ILE A 20 8.70 -16.86 17.27
N ALA A 21 8.69 -16.00 16.22
CA ALA A 21 7.56 -15.18 15.85
C ALA A 21 6.31 -16.01 15.56
N LEU A 22 6.45 -17.15 14.86
CA LEU A 22 5.35 -18.08 14.62
C LEU A 22 4.78 -18.71 15.92
N LEU A 23 5.63 -18.93 16.94
CA LEU A 23 5.18 -19.42 18.24
C LEU A 23 4.46 -18.35 19.08
N THR A 24 4.61 -17.08 18.75
CA THR A 24 3.99 -15.95 19.47
C THR A 24 2.70 -15.46 18.81
N LEU A 25 2.19 -16.17 17.81
CA LEU A 25 0.91 -15.85 17.19
C LEU A 25 -0.19 -15.90 18.23
N ARG A 26 -0.92 -14.78 18.37
CA ARG A 26 -2.07 -14.67 19.29
C ARG A 26 -3.38 -14.64 18.51
N GLN A 27 -4.42 -15.18 19.10
CA GLN A 27 -5.77 -15.01 18.63
C GLN A 27 -6.37 -13.80 19.35
N PRO A 28 -6.80 -12.74 18.64
CA PRO A 28 -7.49 -11.62 19.26
C PRO A 28 -8.81 -12.06 19.87
N ALA A 29 -9.27 -11.35 20.88
CA ALA A 29 -10.60 -11.58 21.45
C ALA A 29 -11.67 -11.21 20.42
N ILE A 30 -12.66 -12.08 20.26
CA ILE A 30 -13.84 -11.86 19.43
C ILE A 30 -15.01 -11.55 20.38
N PRO A 31 -15.75 -10.44 20.19
CA PRO A 31 -16.96 -10.17 20.95
C PRO A 31 -18.02 -11.25 20.74
N GLN A 32 -18.96 -11.35 21.67
CA GLN A 32 -20.07 -12.28 21.52
C GLN A 32 -21.03 -11.84 20.43
N HIS A 33 -21.49 -12.78 19.62
CA HIS A 33 -22.52 -12.51 18.61
C HIS A 33 -23.83 -12.06 19.26
N PRO A 34 -24.56 -11.12 18.64
CA PRO A 34 -25.87 -10.71 19.12
C PRO A 34 -26.86 -11.88 19.06
N GLN A 35 -27.75 -11.95 20.07
CA GLN A 35 -28.78 -12.97 20.16
C GLN A 35 -30.14 -12.30 20.38
N PRO A 36 -31.07 -12.35 19.44
CA PRO A 36 -30.95 -12.91 18.08
C PRO A 36 -30.11 -12.02 17.15
N PRO A 37 -29.55 -12.57 16.04
CA PRO A 37 -28.89 -11.79 15.04
C PRO A 37 -29.78 -10.70 14.45
N LEU A 38 -29.20 -9.55 14.12
CA LEU A 38 -29.91 -8.48 13.41
C LEU A 38 -30.24 -8.93 11.98
N GLU A 39 -31.52 -8.78 11.61
CA GLU A 39 -31.96 -9.01 10.24
C GLU A 39 -31.76 -7.76 9.39
N PHE A 40 -31.44 -7.97 8.11
CA PHE A 40 -31.25 -6.89 7.14
C PHE A 40 -32.04 -7.14 5.87
N ASP A 41 -32.84 -6.15 5.47
CA ASP A 41 -33.66 -6.21 4.26
C ASP A 41 -32.85 -5.83 3.00
N GLY A 42 -32.30 -6.83 2.32
CA GLY A 42 -31.54 -6.65 1.09
C GLY A 42 -32.39 -6.15 -0.09
N LYS A 43 -33.70 -6.43 -0.10
CA LYS A 43 -34.60 -5.92 -1.13
C LYS A 43 -34.82 -4.41 -0.95
N ALA A 44 -34.98 -3.97 0.27
CA ALA A 44 -35.07 -2.54 0.57
C ALA A 44 -33.75 -1.81 0.23
N ALA A 45 -32.58 -2.45 0.46
CA ALA A 45 -31.29 -1.92 0.05
C ALA A 45 -31.15 -1.81 -1.49
N ALA A 46 -31.57 -2.85 -2.24
CA ALA A 46 -31.56 -2.82 -3.70
C ALA A 46 -32.48 -1.72 -4.26
N ASN A 47 -33.67 -1.56 -3.69
CA ASN A 47 -34.61 -0.49 -4.05
C ASN A 47 -34.01 0.90 -3.72
N ALA A 48 -33.31 1.04 -2.59
CA ALA A 48 -32.63 2.29 -2.24
C ALA A 48 -31.48 2.59 -3.19
N ALA A 49 -30.70 1.60 -3.62
CA ALA A 49 -29.66 1.75 -4.63
C ALA A 49 -30.22 2.24 -5.99
N ALA A 50 -31.31 1.63 -6.44
CA ALA A 50 -31.99 2.05 -7.67
C ALA A 50 -32.54 3.49 -7.57
N ALA A 51 -33.12 3.87 -6.42
CA ALA A 51 -33.62 5.21 -6.18
C ALA A 51 -32.47 6.24 -6.05
N PHE A 52 -31.32 5.85 -5.52
CA PHE A 52 -30.11 6.66 -5.49
C PHE A 52 -29.62 6.96 -6.91
N THR A 53 -29.45 5.93 -7.73
CA THR A 53 -29.04 6.08 -9.14
C THR A 53 -30.02 6.98 -9.93
N ALA A 54 -31.32 6.85 -9.70
CA ALA A 54 -32.31 7.72 -10.33
C ALA A 54 -32.15 9.19 -9.89
N ALA A 55 -31.73 9.43 -8.65
CA ALA A 55 -31.49 10.79 -8.14
C ALA A 55 -30.25 11.44 -8.77
N GLU A 56 -29.19 10.66 -9.04
CA GLU A 56 -27.97 11.14 -9.71
C GLU A 56 -28.17 11.46 -11.19
N HIS A 57 -29.11 10.78 -11.85
CA HIS A 57 -29.39 10.96 -13.28
C HIS A 57 -30.49 11.99 -13.56
N THR A 58 -30.84 12.83 -12.60
CA THR A 58 -31.84 13.89 -12.80
C THR A 58 -31.28 15.00 -13.71
N ASP A 59 -32.09 15.46 -14.64
CA ASP A 59 -31.87 16.69 -15.45
C ASP A 59 -30.70 16.70 -16.46
N GLY A 60 -30.26 15.53 -16.97
CA GLY A 60 -29.24 15.48 -18.04
C GLY A 60 -27.84 15.99 -17.60
N GLN A 61 -27.62 16.13 -16.31
CA GLN A 61 -26.32 16.50 -15.76
C GLN A 61 -25.34 15.34 -15.86
N ALA A 62 -24.04 15.65 -15.93
CA ALA A 62 -23.00 14.63 -15.85
C ALA A 62 -23.14 13.86 -14.54
N CYS A 63 -23.23 12.52 -14.63
CA CYS A 63 -23.45 11.64 -13.49
C CYS A 63 -22.14 11.08 -12.96
N CYS A 64 -22.17 10.86 -11.66
CA CYS A 64 -21.47 9.79 -10.99
C CYS A 64 -19.95 9.95 -10.86
N ALA A 65 -19.31 10.89 -11.52
CA ALA A 65 -17.92 11.26 -11.27
C ALA A 65 -17.84 12.24 -10.08
N PRO A 66 -16.75 12.23 -9.31
CA PRO A 66 -16.54 13.17 -8.21
C PRO A 66 -16.80 14.62 -8.62
N GLY A 67 -17.56 15.37 -7.81
CA GLY A 67 -17.83 16.79 -8.02
C GLY A 67 -18.76 17.13 -9.16
N THR A 68 -19.43 16.16 -9.79
CA THR A 68 -20.45 16.43 -10.82
C THR A 68 -21.78 16.85 -10.21
N GLY A 69 -22.66 17.47 -11.02
CA GLY A 69 -23.99 17.85 -10.58
C GLY A 69 -24.86 16.66 -10.14
N GLY A 70 -24.74 15.52 -10.83
CA GLY A 70 -25.40 14.28 -10.43
C GLY A 70 -24.91 13.78 -9.08
N GLU A 71 -23.63 13.86 -8.82
CA GLU A 71 -23.03 13.46 -7.54
C GLU A 71 -23.52 14.35 -6.37
N LEU A 72 -23.64 15.66 -6.59
CA LEU A 72 -24.25 16.59 -5.62
C LEU A 72 -25.73 16.27 -5.36
N ALA A 73 -26.50 15.91 -6.39
CA ALA A 73 -27.89 15.47 -6.23
C ALA A 73 -27.99 14.16 -5.43
N GLY A 74 -27.03 13.24 -5.64
CA GLY A 74 -26.84 12.04 -4.82
C GLY A 74 -26.55 12.37 -3.35
N ALA A 75 -25.69 13.35 -3.07
CA ALA A 75 -25.40 13.83 -1.71
C ALA A 75 -26.63 14.38 -1.01
N ASP A 76 -27.44 15.18 -1.71
CA ASP A 76 -28.71 15.71 -1.20
C ASP A 76 -29.70 14.59 -0.92
N TRP A 77 -29.78 13.60 -1.79
CA TRP A 77 -30.63 12.44 -1.60
C TRP A 77 -30.18 11.63 -0.35
N MET A 78 -28.87 11.37 -0.20
CA MET A 78 -28.30 10.69 0.96
C MET A 78 -28.59 11.46 2.26
N THR A 79 -28.43 12.78 2.26
CA THR A 79 -28.75 13.65 3.40
C THR A 79 -30.20 13.47 3.86
N ARG A 80 -31.15 13.43 2.92
CA ARG A 80 -32.56 13.17 3.26
C ARG A 80 -32.79 11.77 3.81
N LYS A 81 -32.13 10.74 3.26
CA LYS A 81 -32.36 9.34 3.65
C LYS A 81 -31.71 9.00 5.00
N LEU A 82 -30.57 9.59 5.34
CA LEU A 82 -29.86 9.35 6.59
C LEU A 82 -30.50 10.07 7.80
N ARG A 83 -31.51 10.91 7.61
CA ARG A 83 -32.28 11.55 8.71
C ARG A 83 -32.95 10.55 9.65
N VAL A 84 -33.11 9.31 9.25
CA VAL A 84 -33.65 8.25 10.11
C VAL A 84 -32.70 7.92 11.28
N LEU A 85 -31.38 8.08 11.07
CA LEU A 85 -30.36 7.86 12.09
C LEU A 85 -30.05 9.13 12.88
N ASP A 86 -29.90 10.25 12.15
CA ASP A 86 -29.55 11.57 12.67
C ASP A 86 -30.53 12.60 12.10
N LYS A 87 -31.12 13.43 12.97
CA LYS A 87 -32.09 14.44 12.57
C LYS A 87 -31.50 15.55 11.69
N GLY A 88 -30.18 15.76 11.76
CA GLY A 88 -29.43 16.77 11.02
C GLY A 88 -28.14 16.25 10.43
N PRO A 89 -28.19 15.31 9.45
CA PRO A 89 -26.96 14.91 8.77
C PRO A 89 -26.25 16.12 8.18
N ALA A 90 -24.93 16.20 8.36
CA ALA A 90 -24.11 17.28 7.86
C ALA A 90 -23.54 16.94 6.47
N GLN A 91 -23.51 17.94 5.57
CA GLN A 91 -22.66 17.89 4.37
C GLN A 91 -21.36 18.64 4.65
N SER A 92 -20.24 17.98 4.42
CA SER A 92 -18.89 18.56 4.55
C SER A 92 -18.33 18.77 3.16
N PHE A 93 -18.20 20.02 2.75
CA PHE A 93 -17.66 20.40 1.44
C PHE A 93 -16.14 20.56 1.50
N PHE A 94 -15.46 20.08 0.48
CA PHE A 94 -14.01 20.15 0.36
C PHE A 94 -13.58 20.19 -1.11
N THR A 95 -12.30 20.41 -1.36
CA THR A 95 -11.72 20.32 -2.71
C THR A 95 -10.56 19.34 -2.68
N ALA A 96 -10.49 18.49 -3.69
CA ALA A 96 -9.39 17.56 -3.84
C ALA A 96 -8.95 17.45 -5.32
N ARG A 97 -7.72 16.99 -5.53
CA ARG A 97 -7.22 16.67 -6.86
C ARG A 97 -7.70 15.29 -7.26
N VAL A 98 -8.35 15.23 -8.41
CA VAL A 98 -8.80 13.99 -9.03
C VAL A 98 -7.90 13.65 -10.20
N PRO A 99 -7.51 12.37 -10.35
CA PRO A 99 -6.80 11.91 -11.53
C PRO A 99 -7.46 12.32 -12.84
N GLY A 100 -6.68 12.89 -13.76
CA GLY A 100 -7.18 13.35 -15.05
C GLY A 100 -7.75 14.78 -15.08
N GLU A 101 -7.99 15.39 -13.91
CA GLU A 101 -8.45 16.78 -13.82
C GLU A 101 -7.28 17.76 -13.68
N THR A 102 -7.39 18.90 -14.36
CA THR A 102 -6.34 19.94 -14.34
C THR A 102 -6.42 20.86 -13.13
N SER A 103 -7.58 20.93 -12.47
CA SER A 103 -7.86 21.75 -11.29
C SER A 103 -8.47 20.90 -10.17
N PRO A 104 -8.35 21.34 -8.90
CA PRO A 104 -9.06 20.68 -7.81
C PRO A 104 -10.56 20.66 -8.05
N VAL A 105 -11.19 19.53 -7.76
CA VAL A 105 -12.64 19.32 -7.91
C VAL A 105 -13.31 19.56 -6.56
N ALA A 106 -14.45 20.23 -6.57
CA ALA A 106 -15.27 20.42 -5.38
C ALA A 106 -16.09 19.15 -5.11
N MET A 107 -16.02 18.66 -3.91
CA MET A 107 -16.63 17.41 -3.44
C MET A 107 -17.39 17.61 -2.14
N SER A 108 -18.19 16.63 -1.74
CA SER A 108 -18.86 16.67 -0.43
C SER A 108 -18.96 15.30 0.21
N ASN A 109 -18.85 15.22 1.53
CA ASN A 109 -19.21 14.04 2.32
C ASN A 109 -20.56 14.28 3.00
N VAL A 110 -21.38 13.22 3.13
CA VAL A 110 -22.59 13.25 3.95
C VAL A 110 -22.35 12.44 5.22
N ILE A 111 -22.49 13.08 6.37
CA ILE A 111 -22.16 12.53 7.69
C ILE A 111 -23.40 12.53 8.56
N ALA A 112 -23.83 11.33 8.97
CA ALA A 112 -24.94 11.15 9.92
C ALA A 112 -24.39 10.53 11.21
N TYR A 113 -24.49 11.26 12.33
CA TYR A 113 -23.95 10.85 13.60
C TYR A 113 -25.02 10.66 14.66
N ARG A 114 -25.00 9.53 15.31
CA ARG A 114 -25.84 9.22 16.47
C ARG A 114 -24.94 9.01 17.69
N PRO A 115 -25.05 9.86 18.74
CA PRO A 115 -24.24 9.72 19.96
C PRO A 115 -24.63 8.46 20.75
N GLY A 116 -23.63 7.84 21.37
CA GLY A 116 -23.76 6.72 22.31
C GLY A 116 -23.61 7.14 23.77
N ARG A 117 -23.68 6.15 24.68
CA ARG A 117 -23.39 6.33 26.11
C ARG A 117 -21.87 6.48 26.34
N SER A 118 -21.06 5.77 25.57
CA SER A 118 -19.60 5.87 25.55
C SER A 118 -19.16 6.98 24.58
N PRO A 119 -18.01 7.64 24.84
CA PRO A 119 -17.42 8.58 23.90
C PRO A 119 -16.84 7.92 22.65
N GLN A 120 -16.64 6.60 22.64
CA GLN A 120 -16.14 5.85 21.50
C GLN A 120 -17.16 5.82 20.35
N VAL A 121 -16.67 5.81 19.12
CA VAL A 121 -17.49 5.85 17.91
C VAL A 121 -17.12 4.69 16.98
N ILE A 122 -18.12 4.08 16.37
CA ILE A 122 -17.98 3.12 15.27
C ILE A 122 -18.39 3.84 13.99
N ALA A 123 -17.59 3.73 12.93
CA ALA A 123 -17.89 4.30 11.62
C ALA A 123 -18.26 3.21 10.62
N VAL A 124 -19.28 3.47 9.78
CA VAL A 124 -19.58 2.70 8.58
C VAL A 124 -19.56 3.66 7.41
N ILE A 125 -18.76 3.35 6.41
CA ILE A 125 -18.43 4.25 5.31
C ILE A 125 -18.74 3.53 4.00
N ALA A 126 -19.35 4.23 3.06
CA ALA A 126 -19.51 3.79 1.68
C ALA A 126 -19.38 4.99 0.76
N HIS A 127 -18.58 4.87 -0.29
CA HIS A 127 -18.53 5.91 -1.31
C HIS A 127 -19.76 5.84 -2.21
N ARG A 128 -20.15 6.99 -2.76
CA ARG A 128 -21.31 7.12 -3.64
C ARG A 128 -20.92 7.47 -5.07
N ASP A 129 -19.71 8.01 -5.28
CA ASP A 129 -19.15 8.31 -6.58
C ASP A 129 -18.79 7.03 -7.34
N GLY A 130 -19.03 7.03 -8.64
CA GLY A 130 -18.76 5.91 -9.51
C GLY A 130 -19.98 5.49 -10.33
N SER A 131 -19.72 4.96 -11.53
CA SER A 131 -20.76 4.61 -12.51
C SER A 131 -21.23 3.17 -12.46
N THR A 132 -20.83 2.41 -11.44
CA THR A 132 -21.12 0.98 -11.36
C THR A 132 -22.24 0.66 -10.37
N GLY A 133 -22.93 -0.46 -10.60
CA GLY A 133 -23.92 -0.98 -9.65
C GLY A 133 -23.32 -1.31 -8.27
N GLY A 134 -22.01 -1.53 -8.21
CA GLY A 134 -21.28 -1.75 -6.97
C GLY A 134 -21.28 -0.52 -6.06
N ASP A 135 -21.12 0.66 -6.63
CA ASP A 135 -21.08 1.94 -5.92
C ASP A 135 -22.49 2.33 -5.43
N ALA A 136 -23.49 2.19 -6.30
CA ALA A 136 -24.89 2.39 -5.92
C ALA A 136 -25.36 1.41 -4.83
N ALA A 137 -24.88 0.15 -4.84
CA ALA A 137 -25.18 -0.83 -3.82
C ALA A 137 -24.65 -0.43 -2.44
N GLY A 138 -23.45 0.16 -2.37
CA GLY A 138 -22.90 0.72 -1.13
C GLY A 138 -23.79 1.79 -0.54
N SER A 139 -24.27 2.73 -1.36
CA SER A 139 -25.23 3.77 -0.97
C SER A 139 -26.56 3.19 -0.50
N GLY A 140 -27.10 2.18 -1.20
CA GLY A 140 -28.32 1.48 -0.82
C GLY A 140 -28.20 0.74 0.52
N LEU A 141 -27.05 0.06 0.72
CA LEU A 141 -26.75 -0.61 1.99
C LEU A 141 -26.66 0.41 3.13
N LEU A 142 -25.99 1.53 2.94
CA LEU A 142 -25.82 2.56 3.97
C LEU A 142 -27.18 3.12 4.43
N VAL A 143 -28.09 3.37 3.49
CA VAL A 143 -29.47 3.83 3.81
C VAL A 143 -30.24 2.79 4.61
N GLN A 144 -30.17 1.51 4.24
CA GLN A 144 -30.87 0.46 4.97
C GLN A 144 -30.22 0.17 6.32
N LEU A 145 -28.88 0.23 6.43
CA LEU A 145 -28.18 0.15 7.72
C LEU A 145 -28.58 1.29 8.66
N ALA A 146 -28.80 2.51 8.15
CA ALA A 146 -29.29 3.62 8.96
C ALA A 146 -30.63 3.29 9.65
N ARG A 147 -31.53 2.60 8.95
CA ARG A 147 -32.83 2.13 9.51
C ARG A 147 -32.64 1.04 10.56
N THR A 148 -31.81 0.03 10.24
CA THR A 148 -31.48 -1.06 11.16
C THR A 148 -30.87 -0.51 12.45
N PHE A 149 -29.91 0.41 12.33
CA PHE A 149 -29.22 0.99 13.49
C PHE A 149 -30.04 1.99 14.27
N ALA A 150 -31.09 2.60 13.71
CA ALA A 150 -31.93 3.52 14.43
C ALA A 150 -32.59 2.86 15.68
N ALA A 151 -32.88 1.56 15.60
CA ALA A 151 -33.44 0.76 16.69
C ALA A 151 -32.40 0.08 17.60
N MET A 152 -31.10 0.10 17.22
CA MET A 152 -30.04 -0.59 17.97
C MET A 152 -29.72 0.13 19.31
N PRO A 153 -29.28 -0.59 20.37
CA PRO A 153 -28.76 0.02 21.60
C PRO A 153 -27.66 1.05 21.32
N ARG A 154 -27.55 2.07 22.22
CA ARG A 154 -26.63 3.20 22.04
C ARG A 154 -25.43 3.12 22.98
N ASP A 155 -24.74 1.99 23.01
CA ASP A 155 -23.58 1.86 23.90
C ASP A 155 -22.40 2.69 23.41
N ARG A 156 -22.09 2.62 22.11
CA ARG A 156 -21.13 3.51 21.43
C ARG A 156 -21.82 4.46 20.47
N GLY A 157 -21.16 5.58 20.17
CA GLY A 157 -21.60 6.44 19.07
C GLY A 157 -21.47 5.71 17.74
N LEU A 158 -22.37 6.03 16.81
CA LEU A 158 -22.36 5.49 15.46
C LEU A 158 -22.34 6.62 14.45
N VAL A 159 -21.43 6.58 13.48
CA VAL A 159 -21.38 7.50 12.36
C VAL A 159 -21.48 6.74 11.04
N LEU A 160 -22.44 7.13 10.21
CA LEU A 160 -22.55 6.67 8.83
C LEU A 160 -22.04 7.78 7.91
N VAL A 161 -21.15 7.43 7.01
CA VAL A 161 -20.51 8.40 6.11
C VAL A 161 -20.70 7.94 4.67
N SER A 162 -21.34 8.78 3.87
CA SER A 162 -21.36 8.63 2.43
C SER A 162 -20.31 9.57 1.86
N THR A 163 -19.24 9.01 1.35
CA THR A 163 -18.06 9.75 0.86
C THR A 163 -18.14 10.04 -0.64
N ASP A 164 -17.46 11.11 -1.05
CA ASP A 164 -17.19 11.46 -2.44
C ASP A 164 -15.70 11.21 -2.75
N GLY A 165 -15.36 10.88 -3.98
CA GLY A 165 -13.98 10.60 -4.39
C GLY A 165 -13.44 9.26 -3.89
N GLY A 166 -14.31 8.33 -3.47
CA GLY A 166 -13.92 6.98 -3.07
C GLY A 166 -13.40 6.16 -4.25
N SER A 167 -14.04 6.28 -5.42
CA SER A 167 -13.62 5.62 -6.67
C SER A 167 -12.29 6.15 -7.20
N THR A 168 -11.86 7.33 -6.76
CA THR A 168 -10.66 8.03 -7.21
C THR A 168 -9.53 8.09 -6.18
N GLY A 169 -9.52 7.17 -5.21
CA GLY A 169 -8.43 6.98 -4.25
C GLY A 169 -8.76 7.40 -2.81
N GLY A 170 -10.06 7.56 -2.48
CA GLY A 170 -10.51 7.74 -1.10
C GLY A 170 -10.35 9.16 -0.55
N GLN A 171 -10.48 10.20 -1.39
CA GLN A 171 -10.35 11.61 -0.98
C GLN A 171 -11.38 11.97 0.10
N GLY A 172 -12.63 11.52 -0.02
CA GLY A 172 -13.66 11.76 0.98
C GLY A 172 -13.35 11.13 2.33
N ALA A 173 -12.84 9.90 2.33
CA ALA A 173 -12.40 9.25 3.56
C ALA A 173 -11.19 9.96 4.18
N ALA A 174 -10.27 10.46 3.36
CA ALA A 174 -9.13 11.27 3.79
C ALA A 174 -9.59 12.57 4.47
N GLU A 175 -10.54 13.26 3.86
CA GLU A 175 -11.12 14.49 4.39
C GLU A 175 -11.87 14.22 5.71
N PHE A 176 -12.76 13.22 5.72
CA PHE A 176 -13.49 12.81 6.94
C PHE A 176 -12.54 12.50 8.09
N GLY A 177 -11.51 11.67 7.84
CA GLY A 177 -10.52 11.30 8.83
C GLY A 177 -9.64 12.47 9.31
N SER A 178 -9.57 13.57 8.53
CA SER A 178 -8.79 14.76 8.89
C SER A 178 -9.60 15.81 9.63
N THR A 179 -10.84 16.06 9.23
CA THR A 179 -11.60 17.25 9.62
C THR A 179 -12.74 16.96 10.59
N TRP A 180 -13.30 15.73 10.59
CA TRP A 180 -14.42 15.44 11.47
C TRP A 180 -14.04 15.60 12.96
N ALA A 181 -14.81 16.39 13.70
CA ALA A 181 -14.46 16.80 15.06
C ALA A 181 -14.27 15.64 16.06
N LEU A 182 -14.98 14.52 15.85
CA LEU A 182 -14.92 13.35 16.74
C LEU A 182 -14.04 12.21 16.17
N ARG A 183 -13.24 12.45 15.13
CA ARG A 183 -12.41 11.42 14.47
C ARG A 183 -11.50 10.64 15.44
N SER A 184 -10.93 11.30 16.43
CA SER A 184 -10.07 10.66 17.45
C SER A 184 -10.81 9.69 18.38
N ARG A 185 -12.15 9.69 18.35
CA ARG A 185 -12.99 8.78 19.12
C ARG A 185 -13.40 7.54 18.32
N ILE A 186 -13.07 7.48 17.02
CA ILE A 186 -13.39 6.32 16.18
C ILE A 186 -12.46 5.17 16.57
N VAL A 187 -13.05 4.09 17.07
CA VAL A 187 -12.33 2.89 17.49
C VAL A 187 -12.39 1.77 16.45
N ALA A 188 -13.33 1.87 15.49
CA ALA A 188 -13.48 0.94 14.39
C ALA A 188 -14.19 1.61 13.23
N ALA A 189 -13.71 1.39 12.00
CA ALA A 189 -14.34 1.82 10.77
C ALA A 189 -14.49 0.63 9.80
N ILE A 190 -15.70 0.43 9.29
CA ILE A 190 -16.01 -0.58 8.27
C ILE A 190 -16.31 0.17 6.98
N VAL A 191 -15.51 -0.06 5.96
CA VAL A 191 -15.72 0.50 4.62
C VAL A 191 -16.40 -0.56 3.75
N ILE A 192 -17.48 -0.18 3.08
CA ILE A 192 -18.24 -1.02 2.16
C ILE A 192 -17.86 -0.57 0.74
N ASP A 193 -17.20 -1.45 0.00
CA ASP A 193 -16.73 -1.16 -1.37
C ASP A 193 -17.15 -2.29 -2.31
N ARG A 194 -17.79 -1.95 -3.44
CA ARG A 194 -18.12 -2.89 -4.54
C ARG A 194 -18.66 -4.24 -4.09
N VAL A 195 -19.68 -4.22 -3.25
CA VAL A 195 -20.28 -5.45 -2.67
C VAL A 195 -21.37 -6.09 -3.53
N ALA A 196 -21.81 -5.44 -4.61
CA ALA A 196 -22.69 -6.02 -5.60
C ALA A 196 -21.89 -6.92 -6.56
N ALA A 197 -21.71 -8.15 -6.17
CA ALA A 197 -21.01 -9.15 -6.97
C ALA A 197 -21.96 -10.30 -7.34
N PRO A 198 -21.65 -11.12 -8.35
CA PRO A 198 -22.42 -12.32 -8.67
C PRO A 198 -22.61 -13.23 -7.46
N PRO A 199 -23.73 -13.96 -7.39
CA PRO A 199 -23.98 -14.93 -6.31
C PRO A 199 -22.80 -15.89 -6.13
N GLY A 200 -22.43 -16.16 -4.88
CA GLY A 200 -21.32 -17.06 -4.55
C GLY A 200 -19.95 -16.43 -4.51
N THR A 201 -19.83 -15.14 -4.84
CA THR A 201 -18.56 -14.40 -4.67
C THR A 201 -18.25 -14.22 -3.18
N ALA A 202 -17.06 -14.63 -2.75
CA ALA A 202 -16.62 -14.46 -1.38
C ALA A 202 -16.32 -12.97 -1.05
N LEU A 203 -16.69 -12.53 0.15
CA LEU A 203 -16.23 -11.24 0.65
C LEU A 203 -14.75 -11.30 0.99
N ARG A 204 -14.04 -10.26 0.62
CA ARG A 204 -12.61 -10.09 0.89
C ARG A 204 -12.41 -8.96 1.90
N LEU A 205 -11.42 -9.16 2.77
CA LEU A 205 -10.96 -8.14 3.70
C LEU A 205 -9.77 -7.41 3.10
N VAL A 206 -9.84 -6.09 3.01
CA VAL A 206 -8.70 -5.26 2.60
C VAL A 206 -8.20 -4.50 3.82
N LEU A 207 -6.94 -4.75 4.18
CA LEU A 207 -6.28 -4.22 5.36
C LEU A 207 -5.12 -3.28 5.00
N ARG A 208 -4.84 -3.14 3.70
CA ARG A 208 -3.65 -2.46 3.18
C ARG A 208 -3.71 -0.97 3.50
N PRO A 209 -2.67 -0.41 4.15
CA PRO A 209 -2.64 0.99 4.56
C PRO A 209 -1.98 1.89 3.50
N ASP A 210 -2.14 3.21 3.68
CA ASP A 210 -1.39 4.25 2.98
C ASP A 210 -0.10 4.67 3.71
N THR A 211 0.11 4.16 4.90
CA THR A 211 1.32 4.38 5.72
C THR A 211 1.70 3.07 6.38
N PRO A 212 2.93 2.88 6.89
CA PRO A 212 3.30 1.64 7.57
C PRO A 212 2.65 1.54 8.97
N ARG A 213 1.33 1.72 9.03
CA ARG A 213 0.46 1.56 10.20
C ARG A 213 -0.52 0.42 9.97
N GLY A 214 -1.08 -0.15 11.04
CA GLY A 214 -1.98 -1.28 10.97
C GLY A 214 -3.37 -0.98 11.52
N THR A 215 -4.33 -1.80 11.13
CA THR A 215 -5.68 -1.77 11.72
C THR A 215 -5.72 -2.49 13.07
N SER A 216 -6.86 -2.41 13.76
CA SER A 216 -7.09 -3.07 15.05
C SER A 216 -7.19 -4.59 14.91
N PRO A 217 -6.47 -5.38 15.74
CA PRO A 217 -6.64 -6.82 15.79
C PRO A 217 -8.06 -7.27 16.17
N SER A 218 -8.71 -6.56 17.08
CA SER A 218 -10.11 -6.85 17.45
C SER A 218 -11.07 -6.58 16.28
N LEU A 219 -10.88 -5.47 15.56
CA LEU A 219 -11.68 -5.16 14.39
C LEU A 219 -11.53 -6.23 13.31
N TYR A 220 -10.27 -6.63 13.01
CA TYR A 220 -10.01 -7.69 12.05
C TYR A 220 -10.70 -9.00 12.42
N SER A 221 -10.51 -9.48 13.66
CA SER A 221 -11.08 -10.76 14.09
C SER A 221 -12.61 -10.73 14.12
N THR A 222 -13.22 -9.62 14.57
CA THR A 222 -14.68 -9.45 14.58
C THR A 222 -15.26 -9.45 13.17
N VAL A 223 -14.66 -8.70 12.25
CA VAL A 223 -15.12 -8.65 10.85
C VAL A 223 -14.93 -10.00 10.15
N ARG A 224 -13.79 -10.65 10.35
CA ARG A 224 -13.49 -11.97 9.78
C ARG A 224 -14.49 -13.03 10.25
N ASP A 225 -14.75 -13.08 11.56
CA ASP A 225 -15.67 -14.04 12.17
C ASP A 225 -17.12 -13.74 11.78
N GLY A 226 -17.51 -12.47 11.74
CA GLY A 226 -18.81 -12.03 11.25
C GLY A 226 -19.06 -12.41 9.79
N VAL A 227 -18.04 -12.31 8.91
CA VAL A 227 -18.16 -12.80 7.52
C VAL A 227 -18.36 -14.31 7.51
N ALA A 228 -17.61 -15.07 8.29
CA ALA A 228 -17.78 -16.53 8.33
C ALA A 228 -19.16 -16.93 8.84
N THR A 229 -19.67 -16.23 9.86
CA THR A 229 -20.92 -16.56 10.55
C THR A 229 -22.16 -16.08 9.78
N PHE A 230 -22.19 -14.82 9.35
CA PHE A 230 -23.41 -14.18 8.81
C PHE A 230 -23.43 -14.15 7.27
N TYR A 231 -22.29 -14.06 6.63
CA TYR A 231 -22.22 -14.19 5.16
C TYR A 231 -22.22 -15.66 4.71
N GLY A 232 -21.76 -16.56 5.58
CA GLY A 232 -21.81 -18.01 5.37
C GLY A 232 -20.64 -18.59 4.57
N THR A 233 -19.58 -17.82 4.33
CA THR A 233 -18.33 -18.28 3.71
C THR A 233 -17.13 -17.70 4.46
N ALA A 234 -15.99 -18.39 4.40
CA ALA A 234 -14.77 -17.83 4.92
C ALA A 234 -14.42 -16.50 4.20
N ALA A 235 -13.97 -15.51 4.97
CA ALA A 235 -13.49 -14.26 4.39
C ALA A 235 -12.24 -14.50 3.55
N GLY A 236 -12.15 -13.86 2.39
CA GLY A 236 -10.91 -13.78 1.63
C GLY A 236 -9.91 -12.89 2.38
N GLU A 237 -8.89 -13.50 2.97
CA GLU A 237 -7.85 -12.80 3.74
C GLU A 237 -6.67 -12.40 2.86
N PRO A 238 -6.01 -11.24 3.10
CA PRO A 238 -4.80 -10.88 2.40
C PRO A 238 -3.66 -11.82 2.77
N GLY A 239 -2.86 -12.22 1.78
CA GLY A 239 -1.68 -13.05 1.99
C GLY A 239 -0.59 -12.34 2.82
N ALA A 240 0.32 -13.12 3.42
CA ALA A 240 1.43 -12.53 4.19
C ALA A 240 2.30 -11.58 3.36
N TYR A 241 2.55 -11.92 2.09
CA TYR A 241 3.34 -11.07 1.20
C TYR A 241 2.59 -9.78 0.84
N ASP A 242 1.28 -9.83 0.57
CA ASP A 242 0.44 -8.65 0.33
C ASP A 242 0.52 -7.68 1.52
N GLN A 243 0.38 -8.18 2.74
CA GLN A 243 0.48 -7.36 3.94
C GLN A 243 1.88 -6.77 4.13
N LEU A 244 2.94 -7.56 3.99
CA LEU A 244 4.33 -7.09 4.11
C LEU A 244 4.67 -6.06 3.03
N SER A 245 4.26 -6.30 1.78
CA SER A 245 4.46 -5.36 0.67
C SER A 245 3.65 -4.08 0.88
N GLY A 246 2.47 -4.18 1.50
CA GLY A 246 1.63 -3.05 1.89
C GLY A 246 2.29 -2.14 2.93
N TYR A 247 3.06 -2.70 3.86
CA TYR A 247 3.87 -1.90 4.79
C TYR A 247 5.17 -1.39 4.16
N ALA A 248 5.74 -2.14 3.21
CA ALA A 248 6.97 -1.76 2.50
C ALA A 248 6.75 -0.58 1.55
N ILE A 249 5.73 -0.67 0.75
CA ILE A 249 5.28 0.36 -0.21
C ILE A 249 3.78 0.56 0.07
N PRO A 250 3.45 1.45 1.01
CA PRO A 250 2.07 1.70 1.38
C PRO A 250 1.31 2.29 0.19
N TYR A 251 0.40 1.51 -0.37
CA TYR A 251 -0.45 1.90 -1.49
C TYR A 251 -1.75 1.12 -1.43
N THR A 252 -2.86 1.81 -1.42
CA THR A 252 -4.18 1.22 -1.63
C THR A 252 -5.11 2.24 -2.29
N PRO A 253 -5.87 1.85 -3.32
CA PRO A 253 -6.86 2.73 -3.92
C PRO A 253 -8.16 2.83 -3.11
N GLN A 254 -8.28 2.09 -2.00
CA GLN A 254 -9.51 2.01 -1.20
C GLN A 254 -9.45 2.92 0.02
N GLU A 255 -10.63 3.23 0.56
CA GLU A 255 -10.83 4.26 1.59
C GLU A 255 -10.27 3.90 2.99
N GLN A 256 -10.01 2.60 3.31
CA GLN A 256 -9.40 2.25 4.59
C GLN A 256 -7.96 2.79 4.70
N GLY A 257 -7.24 2.94 3.59
CA GLY A 257 -5.86 3.44 3.59
C GLY A 257 -5.73 4.83 4.22
N PRO A 258 -6.39 5.86 3.67
CA PRO A 258 -6.39 7.19 4.25
C PRO A 258 -6.94 7.26 5.69
N LEU A 259 -7.85 6.37 6.10
CA LEU A 259 -8.32 6.29 7.48
C LEU A 259 -7.23 5.75 8.41
N ILE A 260 -6.59 4.63 8.06
CA ILE A 260 -5.51 4.02 8.84
C ILE A 260 -4.33 5.01 8.98
N SER A 261 -4.02 5.78 7.94
CA SER A 261 -2.96 6.79 7.99
C SER A 261 -3.23 7.92 8.99
N ARG A 262 -4.50 8.09 9.39
CA ARG A 262 -4.97 9.08 10.36
C ARG A 262 -5.34 8.49 11.72
N ASP A 263 -4.76 7.32 12.04
CA ASP A 263 -4.98 6.60 13.30
C ASP A 263 -6.42 6.10 13.52
N ILE A 264 -7.19 5.96 12.45
CA ILE A 264 -8.53 5.37 12.49
C ILE A 264 -8.44 3.90 12.07
N PRO A 265 -8.67 2.93 12.97
CA PRO A 265 -8.68 1.53 12.61
C PRO A 265 -9.78 1.25 11.59
N ALA A 266 -9.41 0.80 10.39
CA ALA A 266 -10.35 0.60 9.31
C ALA A 266 -10.11 -0.71 8.56
N ILE A 267 -11.20 -1.30 8.03
CA ILE A 267 -11.19 -2.48 7.16
C ILE A 267 -12.18 -2.24 6.03
N THR A 268 -11.78 -2.56 4.80
CA THR A 268 -12.72 -2.59 3.68
C THR A 268 -13.23 -4.01 3.45
N LEU A 269 -14.56 -4.12 3.33
CA LEU A 269 -15.27 -5.29 2.83
C LEU A 269 -15.58 -5.08 1.37
N THR A 270 -15.06 -5.96 0.51
CA THR A 270 -15.31 -5.90 -0.94
C THR A 270 -15.58 -7.29 -1.51
N ALA A 271 -16.47 -7.39 -2.46
CA ALA A 271 -16.74 -8.60 -3.23
C ALA A 271 -16.17 -8.53 -4.66
N GLY A 272 -15.75 -7.34 -5.10
CA GLY A 272 -15.20 -7.07 -6.42
C GLY A 272 -13.68 -6.91 -6.45
N LYS A 273 -13.11 -6.97 -7.64
CA LYS A 273 -11.76 -6.49 -7.92
C LYS A 273 -11.84 -5.04 -8.41
N ALA A 274 -10.75 -4.30 -8.27
CA ALA A 274 -10.64 -2.99 -8.89
C ALA A 274 -10.91 -3.12 -10.41
N GLY A 275 -11.85 -2.32 -10.93
CA GLY A 275 -12.23 -2.35 -12.35
C GLY A 275 -13.36 -3.32 -12.72
N ASP A 276 -13.86 -4.14 -11.80
CA ASP A 276 -15.04 -4.98 -12.07
C ASP A 276 -16.30 -4.08 -12.18
N ALA A 277 -16.90 -4.02 -13.35
CA ALA A 277 -18.17 -3.34 -13.57
C ALA A 277 -19.33 -4.27 -13.24
N VAL A 278 -20.15 -3.91 -12.27
CA VAL A 278 -21.42 -4.59 -11.99
C VAL A 278 -22.55 -3.77 -12.61
N PRO A 279 -23.43 -4.37 -13.46
CA PRO A 279 -24.54 -3.64 -14.03
C PRO A 279 -25.49 -3.10 -12.95
N LEU A 280 -25.94 -1.86 -13.10
CA LEU A 280 -26.95 -1.23 -12.22
C LEU A 280 -28.28 -1.99 -12.22
N ARG A 281 -28.62 -2.66 -13.33
CA ARG A 281 -29.82 -3.48 -13.45
C ARG A 281 -29.54 -4.89 -12.93
N GLY A 282 -30.37 -5.33 -11.97
CA GLY A 282 -30.31 -6.70 -11.45
C GLY A 282 -29.38 -6.89 -10.24
N LEU A 283 -29.29 -5.88 -9.37
CA LEU A 283 -28.62 -6.07 -8.08
C LEU A 283 -29.25 -7.24 -7.32
N ASP A 284 -28.45 -8.21 -6.93
CA ASP A 284 -28.92 -9.39 -6.18
C ASP A 284 -29.26 -8.99 -4.74
N SER A 285 -30.57 -8.92 -4.45
CA SER A 285 -31.06 -8.59 -3.13
C SER A 285 -30.67 -9.60 -2.05
N ALA A 286 -30.46 -10.87 -2.42
CA ALA A 286 -29.99 -11.90 -1.48
C ALA A 286 -28.52 -11.68 -1.12
N GLN A 287 -27.70 -11.27 -2.07
CA GLN A 287 -26.31 -10.87 -1.84
C GLN A 287 -26.25 -9.64 -0.91
N LEU A 288 -27.04 -8.60 -1.21
CA LEU A 288 -27.12 -7.40 -0.38
C LEU A 288 -27.65 -7.71 1.03
N SER A 289 -28.59 -8.66 1.16
CA SER A 289 -29.06 -9.12 2.45
C SER A 289 -27.93 -9.74 3.27
N ARG A 290 -27.16 -10.66 2.69
CA ARG A 290 -26.02 -11.29 3.38
C ARG A 290 -24.96 -10.29 3.80
N VAL A 291 -24.57 -9.38 2.91
CA VAL A 291 -23.59 -8.32 3.23
C VAL A 291 -24.13 -7.40 4.32
N GLY A 292 -25.35 -6.91 4.18
CA GLY A 292 -25.97 -6.01 5.15
C GLY A 292 -26.16 -6.67 6.52
N THR A 293 -26.59 -7.95 6.57
CA THR A 293 -26.67 -8.74 7.80
C THR A 293 -25.29 -8.86 8.46
N THR A 294 -24.26 -9.14 7.67
CA THR A 294 -22.87 -9.22 8.17
C THR A 294 -22.43 -7.90 8.79
N VAL A 295 -22.56 -6.79 8.08
CA VAL A 295 -22.15 -5.46 8.58
C VAL A 295 -22.98 -5.06 9.81
N ALA A 296 -24.29 -5.28 9.80
CA ALA A 296 -25.18 -4.95 10.92
C ALA A 296 -24.78 -5.70 12.20
N ASN A 297 -24.51 -6.99 12.10
CA ASN A 297 -24.14 -7.81 13.25
C ASN A 297 -22.73 -7.49 13.73
N VAL A 298 -21.75 -7.32 12.85
CA VAL A 298 -20.39 -6.87 13.22
C VAL A 298 -20.42 -5.53 13.95
N VAL A 299 -21.20 -4.56 13.47
CA VAL A 299 -21.38 -3.27 14.17
C VAL A 299 -22.03 -3.46 15.53
N SER A 300 -23.01 -4.36 15.66
CA SER A 300 -23.67 -4.68 16.93
C SER A 300 -22.70 -5.33 17.93
N GLU A 301 -21.85 -6.25 17.47
CA GLU A 301 -20.79 -6.87 18.27
C GLU A 301 -19.78 -5.85 18.78
N LEU A 302 -19.28 -4.99 17.87
CA LEU A 302 -18.38 -3.90 18.23
C LEU A 302 -19.05 -2.90 19.18
N ASN A 303 -20.37 -2.64 19.03
CA ASN A 303 -21.11 -1.73 19.90
C ASN A 303 -21.21 -2.27 21.33
N SER A 304 -21.45 -3.56 21.51
CA SER A 304 -21.60 -4.23 22.82
C SER A 304 -20.29 -4.72 23.43
N ALA A 305 -19.18 -4.75 22.67
CA ALA A 305 -17.88 -5.23 23.15
C ALA A 305 -17.40 -4.44 24.37
N ALA A 306 -16.93 -5.12 25.41
CA ALA A 306 -16.40 -4.46 26.61
C ALA A 306 -15.20 -3.58 26.29
N THR A 307 -14.29 -4.07 25.45
CA THR A 307 -13.11 -3.37 24.98
C THR A 307 -12.88 -3.62 23.50
N ILE A 308 -12.39 -2.61 22.78
CA ILE A 308 -11.88 -2.74 21.40
C ILE A 308 -10.41 -2.37 21.45
N GLU A 309 -9.54 -3.26 20.99
CA GLU A 309 -8.12 -2.95 20.87
C GLU A 309 -7.92 -1.85 19.82
N THR A 310 -7.13 -0.84 20.15
CA THR A 310 -6.80 0.23 19.22
C THR A 310 -5.87 -0.29 18.12
N GLY A 311 -5.97 0.28 16.93
CA GLY A 311 -5.01 0.07 15.83
C GLY A 311 -3.75 0.91 16.00
N GLY A 312 -2.98 1.04 14.93
CA GLY A 312 -1.81 1.93 14.82
C GLY A 312 -0.51 1.16 14.64
N GLU A 313 -0.27 0.07 15.38
CA GLU A 313 0.89 -0.78 15.13
C GLU A 313 0.66 -1.70 13.91
N PRO A 314 1.64 -1.82 13.00
CA PRO A 314 1.57 -2.83 11.94
C PRO A 314 1.36 -4.22 12.54
N GLY A 315 0.55 -5.04 11.92
CA GLY A 315 0.32 -6.42 12.33
C GLY A 315 0.18 -7.32 11.10
N LEU A 316 0.68 -8.55 11.18
CA LEU A 316 0.42 -9.56 10.15
C LEU A 316 -0.70 -10.47 10.61
N PHE A 317 -1.75 -10.50 9.83
CA PHE A 317 -2.94 -11.31 10.06
C PHE A 317 -2.81 -12.61 9.27
N LEU A 318 -2.78 -13.73 9.98
CA LEU A 318 -2.49 -15.06 9.43
C LEU A 318 -3.54 -16.06 9.91
N SER A 319 -4.53 -16.37 9.09
CA SER A 319 -5.59 -17.35 9.40
C SER A 319 -6.23 -17.13 10.79
N GLY A 320 -6.68 -15.90 11.06
CA GLY A 320 -7.34 -15.54 12.33
C GLY A 320 -6.40 -15.30 13.51
N LYS A 321 -5.09 -15.42 13.30
CA LYS A 321 -4.07 -15.08 14.30
C LYS A 321 -3.33 -13.82 13.90
N VAL A 322 -2.74 -13.14 14.87
CA VAL A 322 -2.00 -11.88 14.64
C VAL A 322 -0.58 -12.02 15.14
N LEU A 323 0.36 -11.71 14.25
CA LEU A 323 1.74 -11.48 14.57
C LEU A 323 1.96 -9.98 14.76
N ARG A 324 2.52 -9.57 15.90
CA ARG A 324 2.85 -8.16 16.15
C ARG A 324 3.88 -7.64 15.15
N GLY A 325 3.69 -6.44 14.63
CA GLY A 325 4.52 -5.88 13.57
C GLY A 325 5.99 -5.72 13.94
N TRP A 326 6.30 -5.38 15.21
CA TRP A 326 7.69 -5.30 15.65
C TRP A 326 8.44 -6.64 15.54
N LEU A 327 7.75 -7.78 15.72
CA LEU A 327 8.34 -9.12 15.49
C LEU A 327 8.63 -9.35 14.00
N ALA A 328 7.75 -8.91 13.11
CA ALA A 328 8.01 -8.95 11.67
C ALA A 328 9.19 -8.05 11.28
N GLN A 329 9.29 -6.85 11.87
CA GLN A 329 10.42 -5.93 11.65
C GLN A 329 11.74 -6.53 12.14
N ILE A 330 11.77 -7.08 13.36
CA ILE A 330 12.96 -7.77 13.88
C ILE A 330 13.33 -8.96 12.99
N THR A 331 12.34 -9.74 12.53
CA THR A 331 12.57 -10.85 11.61
C THR A 331 13.27 -10.40 10.34
N LEU A 332 12.78 -9.34 9.69
CA LEU A 332 13.39 -8.79 8.47
C LEU A 332 14.80 -8.25 8.75
N ALA A 333 14.99 -7.54 9.88
CA ALA A 333 16.30 -7.05 10.28
C ALA A 333 17.28 -8.18 10.56
N MET A 334 16.84 -9.26 11.23
CA MET A 334 17.68 -10.42 11.50
C MET A 334 18.02 -11.21 10.23
N LEU A 335 17.11 -11.30 9.26
CA LEU A 335 17.42 -11.86 7.95
C LEU A 335 18.50 -11.06 7.20
N LEU A 336 18.66 -9.77 7.49
CA LEU A 336 19.72 -8.95 6.91
C LEU A 336 21.09 -9.20 7.55
N VAL A 337 21.17 -9.66 8.81
CA VAL A 337 22.43 -9.82 9.57
C VAL A 337 23.50 -10.68 8.84
N PRO A 338 23.17 -11.84 8.25
CA PRO A 338 24.15 -12.64 7.51
C PRO A 338 24.80 -11.84 6.35
N PHE A 339 24.04 -11.02 5.68
CA PHE A 339 24.54 -10.13 4.62
C PHE A 339 25.48 -9.07 5.21
N VAL A 340 25.05 -8.35 6.24
CA VAL A 340 25.81 -7.29 6.90
C VAL A 340 27.18 -7.81 7.34
N VAL A 341 27.19 -8.87 8.15
CA VAL A 341 28.42 -9.44 8.71
C VAL A 341 29.34 -9.95 7.59
N THR A 342 28.78 -10.57 6.54
CA THR A 342 29.57 -11.09 5.43
C THR A 342 30.21 -9.96 4.61
N VAL A 343 29.48 -8.87 4.35
CA VAL A 343 30.05 -7.71 3.63
C VAL A 343 31.15 -7.06 4.47
N LEU A 344 30.95 -6.90 5.77
CA LEU A 344 31.99 -6.37 6.67
C LEU A 344 33.23 -7.27 6.71
N ASP A 345 33.07 -8.60 6.77
CA ASP A 345 34.17 -9.56 6.68
C ASP A 345 34.92 -9.45 5.33
N VAL A 346 34.17 -9.33 4.22
CA VAL A 346 34.76 -9.10 2.88
C VAL A 346 35.60 -7.81 2.86
N VAL A 347 35.04 -6.71 3.35
CA VAL A 347 35.75 -5.43 3.43
C VAL A 347 37.02 -5.53 4.30
N ALA A 348 36.92 -6.16 5.46
CA ALA A 348 38.05 -6.37 6.36
C ALA A 348 39.17 -7.20 5.70
N ARG A 349 38.82 -8.28 5.02
CA ARG A 349 39.80 -9.12 4.27
C ARG A 349 40.47 -8.37 3.12
N LEU A 350 39.69 -7.56 2.37
CA LEU A 350 40.23 -6.77 1.27
C LEU A 350 41.21 -5.70 1.79
N ARG A 351 40.87 -5.05 2.92
CA ARG A 351 41.80 -4.12 3.59
C ARG A 351 43.13 -4.80 4.00
N ARG A 352 43.04 -6.00 4.62
CA ARG A 352 44.22 -6.77 5.01
C ARG A 352 45.09 -7.17 3.79
N ARG A 353 44.44 -7.45 2.66
CA ARG A 353 45.12 -7.79 1.39
C ARG A 353 45.53 -6.56 0.57
N ARG A 354 45.34 -5.36 1.12
CA ARG A 354 45.65 -4.07 0.46
C ARG A 354 44.96 -3.89 -0.90
N VAL A 355 43.79 -4.55 -1.10
CA VAL A 355 42.98 -4.35 -2.30
C VAL A 355 42.23 -3.01 -2.18
N PRO A 356 42.35 -2.10 -3.18
CA PRO A 356 41.73 -0.78 -3.11
C PRO A 356 40.20 -0.88 -3.27
N ILE A 357 39.45 -0.49 -2.24
CA ILE A 357 37.97 -0.41 -2.28
C ILE A 357 37.53 1.00 -2.71
N GLY A 358 38.34 2.03 -2.46
CA GLY A 358 38.02 3.44 -2.73
C GLY A 358 37.57 3.71 -4.18
N PRO A 359 38.23 3.20 -5.21
CA PRO A 359 37.74 3.33 -6.59
C PRO A 359 36.38 2.73 -6.83
N GLY A 360 36.07 1.58 -6.20
CA GLY A 360 34.76 0.95 -6.27
C GLY A 360 33.65 1.78 -5.63
N VAL A 361 33.92 2.38 -4.46
CA VAL A 361 32.97 3.28 -3.79
C VAL A 361 32.77 4.57 -4.59
N ARG A 362 33.83 5.11 -5.17
CA ARG A 362 33.77 6.29 -6.06
C ARG A 362 32.94 6.00 -7.31
N ALA A 363 33.13 4.83 -7.90
CA ALA A 363 32.35 4.37 -9.04
C ALA A 363 30.86 4.22 -8.71
N LEU A 364 30.54 3.75 -7.51
CA LEU A 364 29.17 3.72 -6.99
C LEU A 364 28.59 5.13 -6.85
N ALA A 365 29.36 6.07 -6.27
CA ALA A 365 28.90 7.45 -6.09
C ALA A 365 28.56 8.12 -7.44
N TRP A 366 29.36 7.88 -8.50
CA TRP A 366 29.05 8.40 -9.83
C TRP A 366 27.80 7.75 -10.45
N ARG A 367 27.53 6.48 -10.20
CA ARG A 367 26.27 5.84 -10.62
C ARG A 367 25.10 6.38 -9.84
N PHE A 368 25.26 6.50 -8.52
CA PHE A 368 24.25 7.09 -7.65
C PHE A 368 23.90 8.51 -8.08
N ALA A 369 24.89 9.35 -8.45
CA ALA A 369 24.65 10.72 -8.91
C ALA A 369 23.66 10.79 -10.08
N ALA A 370 23.75 9.88 -11.05
CA ALA A 370 22.82 9.84 -12.18
C ALA A 370 21.39 9.48 -11.75
N TRP A 371 21.22 8.44 -10.91
CA TRP A 371 19.91 8.05 -10.37
C TRP A 371 19.33 9.13 -9.46
N PHE A 372 20.15 9.72 -8.61
CA PHE A 372 19.72 10.79 -7.71
C PHE A 372 19.33 12.07 -8.44
N THR A 373 20.00 12.38 -9.56
CA THR A 373 19.57 13.50 -10.42
C THR A 373 18.18 13.26 -10.99
N ALA A 374 17.91 12.07 -11.52
CA ALA A 374 16.57 11.75 -11.99
C ALA A 374 15.52 11.88 -10.87
N LEU A 375 15.83 11.39 -9.68
CA LEU A 375 14.97 11.52 -8.50
C LEU A 375 14.75 12.99 -8.10
N ALA A 376 15.83 13.79 -8.08
CA ALA A 376 15.76 15.21 -7.74
C ALA A 376 14.90 16.00 -8.75
N VAL A 377 15.01 15.68 -10.04
CA VAL A 377 14.17 16.29 -11.08
C VAL A 377 12.70 15.93 -10.87
N LEU A 378 12.37 14.66 -10.58
CA LEU A 378 10.99 14.25 -10.26
C LEU A 378 10.42 15.05 -9.07
N TRP A 379 11.20 15.27 -8.03
CA TRP A 379 10.75 16.07 -6.88
C TRP A 379 10.59 17.55 -7.21
N LEU A 380 11.47 18.10 -8.04
CA LEU A 380 11.34 19.49 -8.52
C LEU A 380 10.11 19.68 -9.40
N GLU A 381 9.81 18.72 -10.28
CA GLU A 381 8.59 18.73 -11.10
C GLU A 381 7.31 18.69 -10.25
N ALA A 382 7.32 17.91 -9.16
CA ALA A 382 6.19 17.85 -8.23
C ALA A 382 6.02 19.16 -7.42
N LEU A 383 7.04 20.00 -7.33
CA LEU A 383 6.99 21.31 -6.67
C LEU A 383 6.68 22.45 -7.63
N ALA A 384 6.85 22.25 -8.95
CA ALA A 384 6.66 23.30 -9.94
C ALA A 384 5.18 23.62 -10.16
N PRO A 385 4.80 24.90 -10.36
CA PRO A 385 3.47 25.25 -10.79
C PRO A 385 3.22 24.73 -12.21
N GLY A 386 2.06 24.08 -12.43
CA GLY A 386 1.72 23.44 -13.71
C GLY A 386 1.85 21.92 -13.72
N ASN A 387 2.36 21.32 -12.66
CA ASN A 387 2.30 19.90 -12.27
C ASN A 387 2.50 18.88 -13.40
N LEU A 388 3.72 18.74 -13.89
CA LEU A 388 4.11 17.54 -14.67
C LEU A 388 3.98 16.26 -13.80
N MET A 389 4.23 16.40 -12.49
CA MET A 389 4.03 15.36 -11.48
C MET A 389 3.07 15.89 -10.41
N PRO A 390 1.79 15.53 -10.45
CA PRO A 390 0.82 15.99 -9.46
C PRO A 390 1.16 15.42 -8.08
N LYS A 391 0.95 16.25 -7.04
CA LYS A 391 0.94 15.77 -5.65
C LYS A 391 -0.44 15.19 -5.37
N PHE A 392 -0.47 14.01 -4.80
CA PHE A 392 -1.69 13.34 -4.38
C PHE A 392 -1.75 13.31 -2.85
N ASP A 393 -2.92 13.65 -2.30
CA ASP A 393 -3.22 13.49 -0.87
C ASP A 393 -3.60 12.05 -0.53
N THR A 394 -3.84 11.24 -1.56
CA THR A 394 -4.22 9.83 -1.50
C THR A 394 -3.44 9.03 -2.56
N ALA A 395 -3.63 7.72 -2.60
CA ALA A 395 -2.94 6.83 -3.53
C ALA A 395 -3.20 7.20 -5.01
N PRO A 396 -2.15 7.36 -5.85
CA PRO A 396 -2.33 7.64 -7.27
C PRO A 396 -3.00 6.45 -7.98
N LEU A 397 -4.00 6.75 -8.82
CA LEU A 397 -4.78 5.74 -9.54
C LEU A 397 -4.22 5.43 -10.93
N PRO A 398 -4.53 4.24 -11.50
CA PRO A 398 -4.23 3.92 -12.89
C PRO A 398 -4.93 4.89 -13.87
N GLY A 399 -4.27 5.19 -14.96
CA GLY A 399 -4.86 6.00 -16.03
C GLY A 399 -4.43 7.47 -16.08
N GLU A 400 -3.62 7.93 -15.16
CA GLU A 400 -3.04 9.27 -15.19
C GLU A 400 -1.87 9.36 -16.19
N THR A 401 -2.02 9.97 -17.07
CA THR A 401 -1.94 10.75 -18.28
C THR A 401 -0.54 11.06 -18.81
N GLY A 402 -0.50 11.55 -20.05
CA GLY A 402 0.70 11.98 -20.78
C GLY A 402 1.62 12.93 -20.01
N ALA A 403 1.11 13.77 -19.10
CA ALA A 403 1.93 14.66 -18.26
C ALA A 403 2.87 13.90 -17.33
N THR A 404 2.39 12.88 -16.62
CA THR A 404 3.22 12.02 -15.77
C THR A 404 4.29 11.29 -16.59
N THR A 405 3.92 10.82 -17.79
CA THR A 405 4.88 10.17 -18.70
C THR A 405 5.95 11.16 -19.16
N ALA A 406 5.56 12.41 -19.51
CA ALA A 406 6.50 13.46 -19.89
C ALA A 406 7.49 13.78 -18.75
N GLY A 407 7.01 13.94 -17.52
CA GLY A 407 7.86 14.15 -16.34
C GLY A 407 8.85 13.02 -16.13
N ILE A 408 8.40 11.77 -16.21
CA ILE A 408 9.30 10.60 -16.12
C ILE A 408 10.40 10.64 -17.21
N LEU A 409 10.04 11.00 -18.45
CA LEU A 409 11.00 11.11 -19.56
C LEU A 409 11.99 12.25 -19.34
N ILE A 410 11.55 13.40 -18.83
CA ILE A 410 12.43 14.54 -18.51
C ILE A 410 13.42 14.13 -17.41
N ALA A 411 12.94 13.53 -16.32
CA ALA A 411 13.78 13.06 -15.23
C ALA A 411 14.78 11.99 -15.69
N ALA A 412 14.32 11.02 -16.49
CA ALA A 412 15.21 10.01 -17.08
C ALA A 412 16.24 10.63 -18.02
N GLY A 413 15.85 11.63 -18.84
CA GLY A 413 16.73 12.39 -19.69
C GLY A 413 17.81 13.13 -18.89
N ALA A 414 17.45 13.81 -17.81
CA ALA A 414 18.39 14.49 -16.91
C ALA A 414 19.39 13.52 -16.29
N GLY A 415 18.92 12.39 -15.76
CA GLY A 415 19.76 11.31 -15.25
C GLY A 415 20.72 10.75 -16.32
N LEU A 416 20.23 10.56 -17.56
CA LEU A 416 21.03 10.10 -18.69
C LEU A 416 22.08 11.12 -19.11
N LEU A 417 21.79 12.42 -19.07
CA LEU A 417 22.76 13.49 -19.34
C LEU A 417 23.88 13.48 -18.29
N VAL A 418 23.56 13.39 -17.00
CA VAL A 418 24.56 13.23 -15.95
C VAL A 418 25.35 11.96 -16.14
N TRP A 419 24.71 10.85 -16.48
CA TRP A 419 25.38 9.61 -16.82
C TRP A 419 26.37 9.79 -17.99
N ARG A 420 25.92 10.39 -19.10
CA ARG A 420 26.71 10.52 -20.34
C ARG A 420 27.89 11.47 -20.17
N PHE A 421 27.71 12.61 -19.52
CA PHE A 421 28.71 13.69 -19.52
C PHE A 421 29.52 13.76 -18.22
N ALA A 422 28.95 13.34 -17.08
CA ALA A 422 29.64 13.39 -15.80
C ALA A 422 30.14 12.02 -15.33
N SER A 423 29.24 11.02 -15.26
CA SER A 423 29.53 9.73 -14.63
C SER A 423 30.37 8.82 -15.52
N ARG A 424 29.95 8.62 -16.77
CA ARG A 424 30.64 7.72 -17.70
C ARG A 424 32.13 8.06 -17.95
N PRO A 425 32.52 9.31 -18.21
CA PRO A 425 33.96 9.64 -18.42
C PRO A 425 34.81 9.33 -17.19
N ARG A 426 34.27 9.61 -15.99
CA ARG A 426 34.99 9.33 -14.73
C ARG A 426 35.07 7.83 -14.45
N LEU A 427 33.99 7.09 -14.71
CA LEU A 427 34.00 5.63 -14.61
C LEU A 427 34.97 4.95 -15.58
N LEU A 428 35.16 5.50 -16.77
CA LEU A 428 36.12 4.99 -17.73
C LEU A 428 37.56 5.27 -17.31
N ARG A 429 37.85 6.41 -16.66
CA ARG A 429 39.18 6.72 -16.10
C ARG A 429 39.55 5.80 -14.94
N ASP A 430 38.57 5.48 -14.07
CA ASP A 430 38.75 4.63 -12.91
C ASP A 430 38.39 3.15 -13.20
N ALA A 431 38.35 2.76 -14.49
CA ALA A 431 37.99 1.41 -14.90
C ALA A 431 38.97 0.37 -14.34
N PRO A 432 38.49 -0.76 -13.80
CA PRO A 432 39.35 -1.77 -13.22
C PRO A 432 40.23 -2.44 -14.29
N VAL A 433 41.53 -2.32 -14.14
CA VAL A 433 42.54 -2.93 -15.02
C VAL A 433 42.84 -4.35 -14.59
N THR A 434 42.85 -4.60 -13.29
CA THR A 434 43.27 -5.87 -12.70
C THR A 434 42.11 -6.64 -12.09
N GLY A 435 42.31 -7.93 -11.81
CA GLY A 435 41.35 -8.74 -11.06
C GLY A 435 41.09 -8.23 -9.63
N SER A 436 42.10 -7.57 -9.03
CA SER A 436 41.97 -6.91 -7.72
C SER A 436 41.03 -5.70 -7.79
N ASP A 437 41.08 -4.90 -8.86
CA ASP A 437 40.22 -3.73 -9.05
C ASP A 437 38.76 -4.14 -9.28
N ARG A 438 38.52 -5.22 -10.04
CA ARG A 438 37.19 -5.81 -10.21
C ARG A 438 36.61 -6.26 -8.86
N THR A 439 37.44 -6.84 -8.02
CA THR A 439 37.08 -7.27 -6.66
C THR A 439 36.72 -6.07 -5.78
N GLY A 440 37.53 -4.99 -5.86
CA GLY A 440 37.24 -3.72 -5.17
C GLY A 440 35.97 -3.06 -5.68
N GLY A 441 35.71 -3.09 -7.00
CA GLY A 441 34.48 -2.61 -7.61
C GLY A 441 33.23 -3.33 -7.11
N LEU A 442 33.29 -4.67 -7.03
CA LEU A 442 32.20 -5.49 -6.51
C LEU A 442 31.95 -5.21 -5.04
N ALA A 443 33.02 -5.10 -4.24
CA ALA A 443 32.91 -4.74 -2.82
C ALA A 443 32.26 -3.37 -2.63
N GLY A 444 32.59 -2.38 -3.49
CA GLY A 444 31.93 -1.06 -3.50
C GLY A 444 30.41 -1.16 -3.73
N GLY A 445 29.97 -1.98 -4.67
CA GLY A 445 28.54 -2.24 -4.91
C GLY A 445 27.86 -2.91 -3.70
N LEU A 446 28.49 -3.91 -3.08
CA LEU A 446 27.98 -4.56 -1.87
C LEU A 446 27.93 -3.60 -0.67
N VAL A 447 28.92 -2.70 -0.53
CA VAL A 447 28.91 -1.66 0.51
C VAL A 447 27.76 -0.67 0.28
N GLY A 448 27.47 -0.29 -0.96
CA GLY A 448 26.31 0.53 -1.28
C GLY A 448 24.99 -0.14 -0.92
N MET A 449 24.84 -1.42 -1.26
CA MET A 449 23.66 -2.22 -0.88
C MET A 449 23.54 -2.34 0.63
N LEU A 450 24.66 -2.56 1.36
CA LEU A 450 24.70 -2.60 2.81
C LEU A 450 24.19 -1.29 3.42
N PHE A 451 24.71 -0.16 2.92
CA PHE A 451 24.33 1.16 3.43
C PHE A 451 22.83 1.45 3.17
N ALA A 452 22.35 1.18 1.96
CA ALA A 452 20.93 1.30 1.62
C ALA A 452 20.05 0.44 2.53
N SER A 453 20.41 -0.84 2.74
CA SER A 453 19.64 -1.77 3.57
C SER A 453 19.62 -1.39 5.04
N VAL A 454 20.75 -0.92 5.60
CA VAL A 454 20.82 -0.47 7.00
C VAL A 454 19.97 0.79 7.22
N LEU A 455 20.03 1.76 6.30
CA LEU A 455 19.18 2.96 6.38
C LEU A 455 17.69 2.60 6.27
N LEU A 456 17.34 1.71 5.35
CA LEU A 456 15.95 1.23 5.23
C LEU A 456 15.47 0.52 6.49
N THR A 457 16.34 -0.24 7.16
CA THR A 457 16.00 -0.88 8.44
C THR A 457 15.65 0.17 9.51
N ALA A 458 16.30 1.32 9.49
CA ALA A 458 16.03 2.39 10.44
C ALA A 458 14.75 3.20 10.12
N VAL A 459 14.38 3.32 8.84
CA VAL A 459 13.24 4.16 8.40
C VAL A 459 11.97 3.33 8.23
N ASN A 460 12.05 2.22 7.51
CA ASN A 460 10.96 1.29 7.28
C ASN A 460 11.52 -0.13 7.03
N PRO A 461 11.65 -0.95 8.07
CA PRO A 461 12.20 -2.30 7.94
C PRO A 461 11.46 -3.21 6.96
N PHE A 462 10.17 -2.97 6.73
CA PHE A 462 9.38 -3.75 5.78
C PHE A 462 9.89 -3.62 4.34
N THR A 463 10.49 -2.49 3.97
CA THR A 463 11.07 -2.28 2.63
C THR A 463 12.22 -3.26 2.33
N LEU A 464 12.81 -3.87 3.36
CA LEU A 464 13.83 -4.91 3.19
C LEU A 464 13.33 -6.11 2.37
N ILE A 465 12.02 -6.41 2.36
CA ILE A 465 11.47 -7.52 1.58
C ILE A 465 11.80 -7.40 0.09
N VAL A 466 11.96 -6.17 -0.40
CA VAL A 466 12.34 -5.87 -1.78
C VAL A 466 13.84 -6.11 -2.03
N LEU A 467 14.69 -5.80 -1.04
CA LEU A 467 16.15 -5.85 -1.19
C LEU A 467 16.80 -7.15 -0.69
N LEU A 468 16.15 -7.91 0.20
CA LEU A 468 16.72 -9.15 0.75
C LEU A 468 17.14 -10.17 -0.31
N PRO A 469 16.38 -10.44 -1.40
CA PRO A 469 16.84 -11.34 -2.45
C PRO A 469 18.15 -10.85 -3.09
N ALA A 470 18.27 -9.56 -3.40
CA ALA A 470 19.47 -8.98 -3.95
C ALA A 470 20.65 -9.06 -2.96
N ALA A 471 20.43 -8.71 -1.70
CA ALA A 471 21.45 -8.74 -0.66
C ALA A 471 22.08 -10.13 -0.52
N HIS A 472 21.28 -11.19 -0.52
CA HIS A 472 21.78 -12.55 -0.36
C HIS A 472 22.34 -13.16 -1.66
N LEU A 473 21.63 -13.01 -2.77
CA LEU A 473 22.04 -13.65 -4.03
C LEU A 473 23.26 -13.01 -4.65
N TRP A 474 23.43 -11.70 -4.52
CA TRP A 474 24.61 -11.01 -5.07
C TRP A 474 25.90 -11.29 -4.30
N LEU A 475 25.81 -11.81 -3.05
CA LEU A 475 27.01 -12.34 -2.35
C LEU A 475 27.62 -13.55 -3.06
N TRP A 476 26.85 -14.30 -3.87
CA TRP A 476 27.36 -15.45 -4.61
C TRP A 476 28.20 -15.06 -5.82
N ILE A 477 28.04 -13.85 -6.34
CA ILE A 477 28.78 -13.35 -7.51
C ILE A 477 30.30 -13.31 -7.25
N PRO A 478 30.81 -12.78 -6.09
CA PRO A 478 32.25 -12.82 -5.78
C PRO A 478 32.81 -14.22 -5.51
N ALA A 479 31.98 -15.16 -5.14
CA ALA A 479 32.39 -16.54 -4.86
C ALA A 479 32.56 -17.38 -6.13
N SER A 480 32.34 -16.81 -7.27
CA SER A 480 32.02 -17.44 -8.54
C SER A 480 33.20 -18.06 -9.31
N SER A 481 34.36 -18.32 -8.69
CA SER A 481 35.35 -19.21 -9.35
C SER A 481 34.77 -20.59 -9.71
N ARG A 482 33.63 -20.97 -9.10
CA ARG A 482 32.88 -22.22 -9.36
C ARG A 482 31.62 -22.02 -10.17
N LEU A 483 31.04 -20.81 -10.20
CA LEU A 483 29.85 -20.46 -10.98
C LEU A 483 30.33 -19.86 -12.31
N GLY A 484 30.18 -20.58 -13.39
CA GLY A 484 30.45 -20.01 -14.71
C GLY A 484 29.62 -18.73 -14.97
N ARG A 485 29.89 -18.04 -16.09
CA ARG A 485 29.21 -16.78 -16.45
C ARG A 485 27.68 -16.88 -16.39
N ARG A 486 27.10 -18.04 -16.77
CA ARG A 486 25.64 -18.28 -16.70
C ARG A 486 25.13 -18.27 -15.27
N GLY A 487 25.84 -18.89 -14.34
CA GLY A 487 25.47 -18.90 -12.92
C GLY A 487 25.54 -17.50 -12.29
N MET A 488 26.53 -16.68 -12.65
CA MET A 488 26.62 -15.28 -12.20
C MET A 488 25.45 -14.44 -12.72
N LEU A 489 25.08 -14.60 -13.98
CA LEU A 489 23.92 -13.93 -14.57
C LEU A 489 22.61 -14.36 -13.91
N ALA A 490 22.47 -15.66 -13.63
CA ALA A 490 21.29 -16.18 -12.92
C ALA A 490 21.19 -15.60 -11.51
N CYS A 491 22.27 -15.58 -10.72
CA CYS A 491 22.27 -14.96 -9.39
C CYS A 491 21.97 -13.45 -9.45
N TYR A 492 22.51 -12.76 -10.46
CA TYR A 492 22.24 -11.35 -10.65
C TYR A 492 20.76 -11.09 -10.96
N ALA A 493 20.20 -11.81 -11.93
CA ALA A 493 18.80 -11.70 -12.31
C ALA A 493 17.85 -12.09 -11.15
N ALA A 494 18.14 -13.19 -10.46
CA ALA A 494 17.34 -13.64 -9.32
C ALA A 494 17.37 -12.63 -8.15
N GLY A 495 18.39 -11.81 -8.02
CA GLY A 495 18.43 -10.72 -7.04
C GLY A 495 17.29 -9.71 -7.20
N PHE A 496 16.71 -9.58 -8.38
CA PHE A 496 15.55 -8.69 -8.62
C PHE A 496 14.20 -9.32 -8.25
N ALA A 497 14.18 -10.55 -7.72
CA ALA A 497 12.95 -11.24 -7.39
C ALA A 497 12.03 -10.42 -6.47
N GLY A 498 12.58 -9.67 -5.49
CA GLY A 498 11.80 -8.81 -4.61
C GLY A 498 11.13 -7.64 -5.36
N VAL A 499 11.81 -7.05 -6.33
CA VAL A 499 11.25 -5.98 -7.18
C VAL A 499 10.15 -6.54 -8.09
N VAL A 500 10.41 -7.70 -8.71
CA VAL A 500 9.43 -8.37 -9.58
C VAL A 500 8.18 -8.75 -8.78
N ALA A 501 8.35 -9.33 -7.60
CA ALA A 501 7.23 -9.69 -6.73
C ALA A 501 6.41 -8.46 -6.29
N LEU A 502 7.08 -7.33 -5.98
CA LEU A 502 6.40 -6.08 -5.67
C LEU A 502 5.59 -5.55 -6.86
N LEU A 503 6.19 -5.51 -8.05
CA LEU A 503 5.49 -5.06 -9.27
C LEU A 503 4.31 -5.98 -9.62
N TRP A 504 4.46 -7.28 -9.42
CA TRP A 504 3.37 -8.23 -9.58
C TRP A 504 2.22 -7.97 -8.62
N GLU A 505 2.54 -7.70 -7.35
CA GLU A 505 1.56 -7.35 -6.31
C GLU A 505 0.79 -6.07 -6.66
N LEU A 506 1.51 -5.04 -7.10
CA LEU A 506 0.90 -3.77 -7.52
C LEU A 506 0.06 -3.94 -8.79
N ALA A 507 0.54 -4.71 -9.76
CA ALA A 507 -0.15 -4.88 -11.04
C ALA A 507 -1.46 -5.69 -10.93
N GLY A 508 -1.43 -6.84 -10.24
CA GLY A 508 -2.56 -7.77 -10.16
C GLY A 508 -3.49 -7.46 -8.97
N PRO A 509 -3.07 -7.78 -7.72
CA PRO A 509 -3.93 -7.62 -6.54
C PRO A 509 -4.39 -6.18 -6.29
N GLN A 510 -3.56 -5.18 -6.58
CA GLN A 510 -3.90 -3.77 -6.40
C GLN A 510 -4.52 -3.11 -7.65
N GLY A 511 -4.64 -3.84 -8.74
CA GLY A 511 -5.36 -3.41 -9.94
C GLY A 511 -4.63 -2.40 -10.83
N LEU A 512 -3.32 -2.15 -10.62
CA LEU A 512 -2.56 -1.20 -11.44
C LEU A 512 -2.21 -1.75 -12.84
N GLY A 513 -2.31 -3.05 -13.08
CA GLY A 513 -2.03 -3.66 -14.38
C GLY A 513 -0.63 -3.30 -14.90
N SER A 514 -0.54 -2.91 -16.17
CA SER A 514 0.71 -2.45 -16.81
C SER A 514 1.23 -1.11 -16.28
N ASP A 515 0.41 -0.35 -15.56
CA ASP A 515 0.77 0.96 -15.01
C ASP A 515 1.54 0.90 -13.68
N ALA A 516 1.69 -0.29 -13.09
CA ALA A 516 2.38 -0.47 -11.80
C ALA A 516 3.78 0.18 -11.75
N PRO A 517 4.67 0.08 -12.76
CA PRO A 517 5.95 0.76 -12.73
C PRO A 517 5.82 2.30 -12.77
N ARG A 518 4.87 2.82 -13.57
CA ARG A 518 4.60 4.26 -13.66
C ARG A 518 4.02 4.80 -12.36
N ALA A 519 3.08 4.09 -11.77
CA ALA A 519 2.49 4.44 -10.48
C ALA A 519 3.54 4.47 -9.37
N LEU A 520 4.48 3.51 -9.34
CA LEU A 520 5.58 3.51 -8.38
C LEU A 520 6.46 4.76 -8.53
N VAL A 521 6.78 5.18 -9.76
CA VAL A 521 7.54 6.41 -10.01
C VAL A 521 6.74 7.64 -9.59
N ALA A 522 5.44 7.68 -9.86
CA ALA A 522 4.55 8.76 -9.42
C ALA A 522 4.47 8.86 -7.90
N MET A 523 4.40 7.74 -7.17
CA MET A 523 4.47 7.70 -5.70
C MET A 523 5.79 8.26 -5.16
N ILE A 524 6.91 7.97 -5.81
CA ILE A 524 8.23 8.53 -5.46
C ILE A 524 8.24 10.04 -5.71
N ALA A 525 7.77 10.48 -6.86
CA ALA A 525 7.79 11.88 -7.28
C ALA A 525 6.90 12.76 -6.40
N SER A 526 5.69 12.31 -6.10
CA SER A 526 4.71 13.05 -5.27
C SER A 526 5.09 13.14 -3.78
N GLY A 527 6.14 12.41 -3.35
CA GLY A 527 6.53 12.33 -1.94
C GLY A 527 5.65 11.37 -1.12
N TYR A 528 4.80 10.60 -1.79
CA TYR A 528 4.01 9.54 -1.16
C TYR A 528 4.90 8.48 -0.50
N LEU A 529 6.00 8.11 -1.16
CA LEU A 529 7.10 7.40 -0.52
C LEU A 529 8.07 8.38 0.15
N SER A 530 8.49 8.05 1.37
CA SER A 530 9.48 8.86 2.11
C SER A 530 10.70 9.19 1.23
N PRO A 531 11.18 10.45 1.21
CA PRO A 531 12.37 10.84 0.47
C PRO A 531 13.61 9.99 0.80
N VAL A 532 13.75 9.56 2.06
CA VAL A 532 14.85 8.70 2.51
C VAL A 532 14.73 7.30 1.88
N VAL A 533 13.53 6.71 1.86
CA VAL A 533 13.28 5.43 1.20
C VAL A 533 13.61 5.53 -0.29
N SER A 534 13.14 6.59 -0.96
CA SER A 534 13.40 6.82 -2.39
C SER A 534 14.89 6.97 -2.70
N ALA A 535 15.64 7.71 -1.87
CA ALA A 535 17.09 7.85 -2.02
C ALA A 535 17.83 6.51 -1.78
N CYS A 536 17.39 5.71 -0.80
CA CYS A 536 17.95 4.37 -0.56
C CYS A 536 17.67 3.42 -1.73
N LEU A 537 16.49 3.47 -2.35
CA LEU A 537 16.17 2.70 -3.55
C LEU A 537 17.04 3.13 -4.74
N CYS A 538 17.33 4.43 -4.92
CA CYS A 538 18.29 4.92 -5.91
C CYS A 538 19.71 4.40 -5.65
N LEU A 539 20.13 4.35 -4.39
CA LEU A 539 21.44 3.79 -4.03
C LEU A 539 21.52 2.29 -4.32
N ALA A 540 20.46 1.56 -4.02
CA ALA A 540 20.35 0.13 -4.35
C ALA A 540 20.36 -0.08 -5.88
N ALA A 541 19.69 0.76 -6.67
CA ALA A 541 19.72 0.73 -8.13
C ALA A 541 21.14 1.04 -8.67
N ALA A 542 21.86 1.99 -8.08
CA ALA A 542 23.25 2.27 -8.43
C ALA A 542 24.18 1.08 -8.12
N ALA A 543 23.98 0.43 -6.97
CA ALA A 543 24.70 -0.80 -6.60
C ALA A 543 24.39 -1.95 -7.57
N ALA A 544 23.13 -2.13 -7.95
CA ALA A 544 22.70 -3.08 -8.97
C ALA A 544 23.39 -2.81 -10.30
N ALA A 545 23.38 -1.56 -10.77
CA ALA A 545 24.05 -1.16 -12.02
C ALA A 545 25.57 -1.42 -11.98
N GLN A 546 26.21 -1.24 -10.82
CA GLN A 546 27.64 -1.53 -10.64
C GLN A 546 27.93 -3.03 -10.71
N ILE A 547 27.18 -3.82 -9.96
CA ILE A 547 27.32 -5.28 -9.94
C ILE A 547 27.03 -5.85 -11.33
N GLY A 548 25.96 -5.37 -11.99
CA GLY A 548 25.59 -5.77 -13.35
C GLY A 548 26.66 -5.47 -14.39
N ALA A 549 27.29 -4.28 -14.32
CA ALA A 549 28.40 -3.93 -15.22
C ALA A 549 29.59 -4.87 -15.06
N LEU A 550 29.88 -5.31 -13.83
CA LEU A 550 30.95 -6.28 -13.55
C LEU A 550 30.61 -7.69 -14.05
N VAL A 551 29.37 -8.13 -13.83
CA VAL A 551 28.87 -9.45 -14.29
C VAL A 551 28.86 -9.53 -15.83
N LEU A 552 28.43 -8.44 -16.49
CA LEU A 552 28.37 -8.38 -17.96
C LEU A 552 29.74 -8.16 -18.63
N GLY A 553 30.80 -7.92 -17.86
CA GLY A 553 32.14 -7.69 -18.38
C GLY A 553 32.27 -6.37 -19.15
N ARG A 554 31.34 -5.41 -18.93
CA ARG A 554 31.34 -4.09 -19.62
C ARG A 554 32.21 -3.04 -18.96
N TYR A 555 33.08 -3.42 -18.03
CA TYR A 555 34.21 -2.60 -17.65
C TYR A 555 35.23 -2.68 -18.80
N ALA A 556 35.26 -1.64 -19.62
CA ALA A 556 36.30 -1.51 -20.62
C ALA A 556 37.66 -1.53 -19.89
N ALA A 557 38.52 -2.47 -20.21
CA ALA A 557 39.92 -2.34 -19.84
C ALA A 557 40.44 -1.05 -20.51
N PRO A 558 41.11 -0.13 -19.80
CA PRO A 558 41.83 0.93 -20.46
C PRO A 558 42.84 0.29 -21.43
N HIS A 559 42.96 0.87 -22.61
CA HIS A 559 44.03 0.47 -23.52
C HIS A 559 45.36 0.56 -22.77
N PRO A 560 46.26 -0.44 -22.86
CA PRO A 560 47.58 -0.30 -22.30
C PRO A 560 48.17 1.00 -22.88
N PRO A 561 48.90 1.79 -22.10
CA PRO A 561 49.62 2.94 -22.65
C PRO A 561 50.53 2.42 -23.75
N VAL A 562 50.40 3.00 -24.93
CA VAL A 562 51.28 2.78 -26.07
C VAL A 562 52.68 3.23 -25.69
#